data_d10d3a85127a82c14b5a011fb824beff
#
_entry.id   d10d3a85127a82c14b5a011fb824beff
#
_cell.length_a   1.000
_cell.length_b   1.000
_cell.length_c   1.000
_cell.angle_alpha   90.00
_cell.angle_beta   90.00
_cell.angle_gamma   90.00
#
_symmetry.space_group_name_H-M   'P 1'
#
loop_
_entity.id
_entity.type
_entity.pdbx_description
1 polymer ?
#
loop_
_entity_poly.entity_id
_entity_poly.type
_entity_poly.pdbx_seq_one_letter_code
_entity_poly.pdbx_strand_id
1 'polypeptide(L)'
;ITKDQLKPKIEVDMEIDINDIDEKLYRIIKQFAPFGPLNASPVFISKGIIDNGYGKKLGSDKSHLRINAKNSRGSIPGIGFRLGGEFEKIKDSQEFDICYSIQENEWNGRKKLQLMLLDIK
;
A
#
# COMPACT_ATOMS: atom_id res chain seq x y z
N ILE A 1 -0.26 -28.90 -12.47
CA ILE A 1 -0.20 -27.76 -11.58
C ILE A 1 1.07 -26.98 -11.84
N THR A 2 0.95 -25.72 -12.10
CA THR A 2 2.09 -24.87 -12.37
C THR A 2 2.59 -24.24 -11.09
N LYS A 3 3.81 -23.69 -11.14
CA LYS A 3 4.36 -22.98 -10.00
C LYS A 3 3.53 -21.75 -9.64
N ASP A 4 2.81 -21.21 -10.60
CA ASP A 4 1.97 -20.04 -10.36
C ASP A 4 0.84 -20.35 -9.39
N GLN A 5 0.45 -21.60 -9.27
CA GLN A 5 -0.58 -21.98 -8.33
C GLN A 5 -0.06 -22.09 -6.90
N LEU A 6 1.25 -22.16 -6.73
CA LEU A 6 1.87 -22.21 -5.42
C LEU A 6 2.14 -20.83 -4.84
N LYS A 7 2.13 -19.80 -5.68
CA LYS A 7 2.31 -18.41 -5.26
C LYS A 7 1.02 -17.67 -5.52
N PRO A 8 0.46 -17.02 -4.47
CA PRO A 8 -0.72 -16.20 -4.69
C PRO A 8 -0.40 -15.11 -5.70
N LYS A 9 -1.24 -14.97 -6.69
CA LYS A 9 -1.17 -13.84 -7.59
C LYS A 9 -1.85 -12.65 -6.94
N ILE A 10 -1.19 -11.51 -7.00
CA ILE A 10 -1.83 -10.27 -6.59
C ILE A 10 -2.63 -9.77 -7.79
N GLU A 11 -3.95 -9.76 -7.64
CA GLU A 11 -4.83 -9.25 -8.67
C GLU A 11 -5.13 -7.80 -8.37
N VAL A 12 -4.84 -6.94 -9.32
CA VAL A 12 -5.06 -5.50 -9.21
C VAL A 12 -6.43 -5.17 -9.76
N ASP A 13 -7.24 -4.52 -8.94
CA ASP A 13 -8.59 -4.12 -9.34
C ASP A 13 -8.59 -2.82 -10.12
N MET A 14 -7.72 -1.89 -9.78
CA MET A 14 -7.72 -0.59 -10.43
C MET A 14 -6.40 0.14 -10.21
N GLU A 15 -6.00 0.92 -11.22
CA GLU A 15 -4.91 1.89 -11.08
C GLU A 15 -5.50 3.23 -10.68
N ILE A 16 -4.98 3.84 -9.61
CA ILE A 16 -5.43 5.16 -9.16
C ILE A 16 -4.23 6.04 -8.78
N ASP A 17 -4.46 7.33 -8.73
CA ASP A 17 -3.51 8.28 -8.19
C ASP A 17 -3.66 8.31 -6.67
N ILE A 18 -2.53 8.37 -5.95
CA ILE A 18 -2.60 8.41 -4.47
C ILE A 18 -3.36 9.62 -3.95
N ASN A 19 -3.46 10.68 -4.73
CA ASN A 19 -4.21 11.88 -4.34
C ASN A 19 -5.72 11.69 -4.42
N ASP A 20 -6.18 10.63 -5.07
CA ASP A 20 -7.60 10.29 -5.11
C ASP A 20 -8.03 9.50 -3.89
N ILE A 21 -7.11 9.14 -3.03
CA ILE A 21 -7.39 8.39 -1.81
C ILE A 21 -7.83 9.37 -0.73
N ASP A 22 -9.12 9.34 -0.41
CA ASP A 22 -9.72 10.19 0.60
C ASP A 22 -10.83 9.45 1.35
N GLU A 23 -11.44 10.11 2.31
CA GLU A 23 -12.50 9.52 3.10
C GLU A 23 -13.70 9.13 2.25
N LYS A 24 -13.97 9.86 1.20
CA LYS A 24 -15.09 9.59 0.31
C LYS A 24 -14.85 8.27 -0.44
N LEU A 25 -13.66 8.09 -0.99
CA LEU A 25 -13.31 6.85 -1.67
C LEU A 25 -13.36 5.68 -0.68
N TYR A 26 -12.82 5.87 0.52
CA TYR A 26 -12.82 4.82 1.53
C TYR A 26 -14.24 4.39 1.91
N ARG A 27 -15.16 5.35 2.03
CA ARG A 27 -16.56 5.03 2.32
C ARG A 27 -17.21 4.22 1.20
N ILE A 28 -16.87 4.54 -0.05
CA ILE A 28 -17.37 3.78 -1.20
C ILE A 28 -16.87 2.34 -1.13
N ILE A 29 -15.59 2.17 -0.84
CA ILE A 29 -14.99 0.84 -0.70
C ILE A 29 -15.69 0.05 0.40
N LYS A 30 -15.96 0.67 1.53
CA LYS A 30 -16.62 0.01 2.67
C LYS A 30 -18.04 -0.44 2.37
N GLN A 31 -18.69 0.17 1.38
CA GLN A 31 -20.03 -0.25 0.98
C GLN A 31 -20.05 -1.67 0.40
N PHE A 32 -18.92 -2.17 -0.05
CA PHE A 32 -18.80 -3.53 -0.52
C PHE A 32 -18.42 -4.51 0.58
N ALA A 33 -18.27 -4.03 1.80
CA ALA A 33 -18.03 -4.88 2.96
C ALA A 33 -19.35 -5.51 3.42
N PRO A 34 -19.33 -6.67 4.10
CA PRO A 34 -18.12 -7.39 4.48
C PRO A 34 -17.50 -8.10 3.30
N PHE A 35 -16.19 -8.07 3.25
CA PHE A 35 -15.44 -8.87 2.28
C PHE A 35 -15.37 -10.28 2.85
N GLY A 36 -16.14 -11.21 2.27
CA GLY A 36 -16.14 -12.57 2.74
C GLY A 36 -14.79 -13.26 2.51
N PRO A 37 -14.69 -14.55 2.83
CA PRO A 37 -13.42 -15.26 2.65
C PRO A 37 -12.88 -15.21 1.24
N LEU A 38 -13.75 -15.07 0.25
CA LEU A 38 -13.37 -14.98 -1.15
C LEU A 38 -13.40 -13.54 -1.67
N ASN A 39 -13.77 -12.60 -0.82
CA ASN A 39 -13.87 -11.19 -1.17
C ASN A 39 -12.82 -10.41 -0.41
N ALA A 40 -11.60 -10.42 -0.91
CA ALA A 40 -10.54 -9.60 -0.32
C ALA A 40 -10.83 -8.12 -0.56
N SER A 41 -10.22 -7.27 0.27
CA SER A 41 -10.26 -5.84 0.04
C SER A 41 -9.78 -5.51 -1.37
N PRO A 42 -10.33 -4.47 -2.01
CA PRO A 42 -9.84 -4.06 -3.32
C PRO A 42 -8.36 -3.75 -3.30
N VAL A 43 -7.67 -4.15 -4.35
CA VAL A 43 -6.24 -3.91 -4.53
C VAL A 43 -6.05 -2.87 -5.61
N PHE A 44 -5.26 -1.87 -5.30
CA PHE A 44 -4.98 -0.76 -6.21
C PHE A 44 -3.50 -0.74 -6.58
N ILE A 45 -3.20 -0.10 -7.70
CA ILE A 45 -1.82 0.19 -8.08
C ILE A 45 -1.69 1.69 -8.34
N SER A 46 -0.58 2.25 -7.88
CA SER A 46 -0.20 3.64 -8.20
C SER A 46 1.21 3.63 -8.74
N LYS A 47 1.42 4.35 -9.82
CA LYS A 47 2.70 4.37 -10.54
C LYS A 47 3.41 5.70 -10.34
N GLY A 48 4.73 5.69 -10.54
CA GLY A 48 5.53 6.90 -10.47
C GLY A 48 5.58 7.51 -9.08
N ILE A 49 5.68 6.66 -8.07
CA ILE A 49 5.71 7.07 -6.67
C ILE A 49 7.15 7.16 -6.20
N ILE A 50 7.44 8.12 -5.33
CA ILE A 50 8.71 8.16 -4.62
C ILE A 50 8.45 8.16 -3.12
N ASP A 51 9.45 7.76 -2.35
CA ASP A 51 9.43 7.95 -0.91
C ASP A 51 9.96 9.35 -0.61
N ASN A 52 9.34 10.02 0.38
CA ASN A 52 9.73 11.40 0.70
C ASN A 52 11.02 11.50 1.53
N GLY A 53 11.75 10.41 1.70
CA GLY A 53 12.98 10.39 2.47
C GLY A 53 12.83 9.85 3.89
N TYR A 54 11.62 9.58 4.33
CA TYR A 54 11.35 9.07 5.68
C TYR A 54 11.03 7.59 5.70
N GLY A 55 11.13 6.90 4.56
CA GLY A 55 10.94 5.47 4.50
C GLY A 55 12.00 4.74 5.30
N LYS A 56 11.61 3.67 5.99
CA LYS A 56 12.54 2.90 6.80
C LYS A 56 12.04 1.49 7.03
N LYS A 57 12.97 0.63 7.39
CA LYS A 57 12.63 -0.73 7.82
C LYS A 57 12.18 -0.70 9.28
N LEU A 58 11.17 -1.51 9.58
CA LEU A 58 10.59 -1.61 10.91
C LEU A 58 10.67 -3.04 11.42
N GLY A 59 10.50 -3.18 12.74
CA GLY A 59 10.51 -4.47 13.39
C GLY A 59 11.89 -4.81 13.93
N SER A 60 11.95 -5.76 14.86
CA SER A 60 13.20 -6.17 15.51
C SER A 60 14.17 -6.79 14.50
N ASP A 61 13.64 -7.45 13.48
CA ASP A 61 14.43 -8.06 12.41
C ASP A 61 14.45 -7.24 11.13
N LYS A 62 13.85 -6.03 11.16
CA LYS A 62 13.78 -5.12 10.01
C LYS A 62 13.09 -5.76 8.81
N SER A 63 12.13 -6.63 9.06
CA SER A 63 11.40 -7.35 8.01
C SER A 63 10.26 -6.54 7.41
N HIS A 64 9.82 -5.48 8.06
CA HIS A 64 8.71 -4.65 7.60
C HIS A 64 9.23 -3.35 7.02
N LEU A 65 8.42 -2.72 6.16
CA LEU A 65 8.80 -1.50 5.48
C LEU A 65 7.74 -0.44 5.72
N ARG A 66 8.20 0.75 6.07
CA ARG A 66 7.34 1.93 6.14
C ARG A 66 7.80 2.91 5.08
N ILE A 67 6.84 3.45 4.33
CA ILE A 67 7.13 4.49 3.34
C ILE A 67 6.19 5.65 3.54
N ASN A 68 6.56 6.78 2.96
CA ASN A 68 5.66 7.88 2.76
C ASN A 68 5.55 8.10 1.26
N ALA A 69 4.54 7.48 0.66
CA ALA A 69 4.35 7.49 -0.79
C ALA A 69 4.01 8.90 -1.24
N LYS A 70 4.74 9.39 -2.23
CA LYS A 70 4.63 10.78 -2.65
C LYS A 70 4.63 10.88 -4.16
N ASN A 71 3.88 11.85 -4.65
CA ASN A 71 4.02 12.32 -6.03
C ASN A 71 3.98 13.85 -6.04
N SER A 72 3.91 14.46 -7.21
CA SER A 72 3.94 15.92 -7.33
C SER A 72 2.76 16.63 -6.65
N ARG A 73 1.69 15.89 -6.32
CA ARG A 73 0.45 16.47 -5.81
C ARG A 73 0.21 16.21 -4.32
N GLY A 74 0.91 15.27 -3.73
CA GLY A 74 0.70 14.97 -2.32
C GLY A 74 1.37 13.69 -1.87
N SER A 75 1.09 13.28 -0.64
CA SER A 75 1.69 12.10 -0.06
C SER A 75 0.71 11.37 0.87
N ILE A 76 0.96 10.09 1.09
CA ILE A 76 0.18 9.26 2.01
C ILE A 76 1.10 8.21 2.61
N PRO A 77 0.99 7.93 3.92
CA PRO A 77 1.83 6.91 4.54
C PRO A 77 1.40 5.50 4.13
N GLY A 78 2.35 4.60 4.09
CA GLY A 78 2.09 3.21 3.81
C GLY A 78 2.99 2.31 4.63
N ILE A 79 2.51 1.10 4.90
CA ILE A 79 3.27 0.08 5.59
C ILE A 79 3.16 -1.23 4.81
N GLY A 80 4.30 -1.92 4.68
CA GLY A 80 4.34 -3.21 4.04
C GLY A 80 4.94 -4.24 4.96
N PHE A 81 4.13 -5.19 5.40
CA PHE A 81 4.63 -6.27 6.24
C PHE A 81 5.47 -7.22 5.39
N ARG A 82 6.65 -7.58 5.90
CA ARG A 82 7.61 -8.45 5.23
C ARG A 82 8.17 -7.89 3.93
N LEU A 83 8.05 -6.58 3.72
CA LEU A 83 8.61 -5.92 2.54
C LEU A 83 9.91 -5.20 2.84
N GLY A 84 10.53 -5.47 4.00
CA GLY A 84 11.80 -4.83 4.36
C GLY A 84 12.88 -5.01 3.31
N GLY A 85 12.89 -6.15 2.62
CA GLY A 85 13.85 -6.41 1.54
C GLY A 85 13.66 -5.52 0.32
N GLU A 86 12.53 -4.83 0.22
CA GLU A 86 12.24 -3.94 -0.89
C GLU A 86 12.77 -2.51 -0.66
N PHE A 87 13.42 -2.27 0.48
CA PHE A 87 13.92 -0.93 0.81
C PHE A 87 14.85 -0.37 -0.26
N GLU A 88 15.63 -1.22 -0.90
CA GLU A 88 16.55 -0.79 -1.96
C GLU A 88 15.82 -0.16 -3.14
N LYS A 89 14.56 -0.53 -3.36
CA LYS A 89 13.76 0.02 -4.46
C LYS A 89 13.24 1.41 -4.17
N ILE A 90 13.15 1.80 -2.90
CA ILE A 90 12.54 3.08 -2.52
C ILE A 90 13.56 4.13 -2.11
N LYS A 91 14.79 3.73 -1.79
CA LYS A 91 15.78 4.68 -1.33
C LYS A 91 16.27 5.58 -2.46
N ASP A 92 16.95 6.67 -2.10
CA ASP A 92 17.59 7.58 -3.05
C ASP A 92 16.61 8.24 -4.03
N SER A 93 15.38 8.45 -3.58
CA SER A 93 14.33 9.13 -4.37
C SER A 93 14.04 8.45 -5.71
N GLN A 94 14.22 7.14 -5.77
CA GLN A 94 13.87 6.37 -6.96
C GLN A 94 12.36 6.33 -7.13
N GLU A 95 11.90 6.33 -8.38
CA GLU A 95 10.49 6.08 -8.66
C GLU A 95 10.20 4.59 -8.63
N PHE A 96 9.04 4.27 -8.12
CA PHE A 96 8.57 2.88 -8.06
C PHE A 96 7.06 2.84 -8.16
N ASP A 97 6.54 1.65 -8.43
CA ASP A 97 5.11 1.41 -8.45
C ASP A 97 4.73 0.62 -7.21
N ILE A 98 3.55 0.89 -6.68
CA ILE A 98 3.07 0.21 -5.48
C ILE A 98 1.73 -0.46 -5.73
N CYS A 99 1.59 -1.66 -5.18
CA CYS A 99 0.35 -2.40 -5.10
C CYS A 99 -0.10 -2.37 -3.64
N TYR A 100 -1.35 -2.01 -3.40
CA TYR A 100 -1.78 -1.81 -2.02
C TYR A 100 -3.29 -1.95 -1.86
N SER A 101 -3.71 -2.14 -0.62
CA SER A 101 -5.09 -1.90 -0.21
C SER A 101 -5.11 -0.67 0.71
N ILE A 102 -6.30 -0.13 0.93
CA ILE A 102 -6.46 1.08 1.73
C ILE A 102 -7.02 0.69 3.09
N GLN A 103 -6.41 1.21 4.15
CA GLN A 103 -6.85 0.96 5.51
C GLN A 103 -7.08 2.27 6.23
N GLU A 104 -7.99 2.23 7.19
CA GLU A 104 -8.20 3.34 8.11
C GLU A 104 -7.57 2.99 9.44
N ASN A 105 -6.71 3.88 9.92
CA ASN A 105 -6.04 3.74 11.19
C ASN A 105 -6.63 4.74 12.17
N GLU A 106 -7.00 4.27 13.34
CA GLU A 106 -7.48 5.14 14.41
C GLU A 106 -6.42 5.26 15.49
N TRP A 107 -6.05 6.50 15.80
CA TRP A 107 -5.04 6.80 16.81
C TRP A 107 -5.40 8.08 17.53
N ASN A 108 -5.43 8.02 18.86
CA ASN A 108 -5.83 9.15 19.69
C ASN A 108 -7.17 9.78 19.27
N GLY A 109 -8.14 8.94 18.91
CA GLY A 109 -9.45 9.41 18.49
C GLY A 109 -9.49 10.00 17.09
N ARG A 110 -8.38 9.99 16.36
CA ARG A 110 -8.30 10.46 14.98
C ARG A 110 -8.19 9.30 14.02
N LYS A 111 -8.94 9.39 12.94
CA LYS A 111 -8.91 8.39 11.90
C LYS A 111 -8.11 8.91 10.72
N LYS A 112 -7.17 8.13 10.26
CA LYS A 112 -6.36 8.47 9.09
C LYS A 112 -6.27 7.27 8.16
N LEU A 113 -6.26 7.56 6.88
CA LEU A 113 -6.06 6.52 5.88
C LEU A 113 -4.58 6.24 5.71
N GLN A 114 -4.26 4.97 5.47
CA GLN A 114 -2.91 4.55 5.13
C GLN A 114 -2.97 3.44 4.11
N LEU A 115 -1.86 3.24 3.43
CA LEU A 115 -1.74 2.17 2.46
C LEU A 115 -1.21 0.91 3.16
N MET A 116 -1.85 -0.22 2.87
CA MET A 116 -1.28 -1.52 3.22
C MET A 116 -0.61 -2.05 1.97
N LEU A 117 0.71 -1.94 1.92
CA LEU A 117 1.47 -2.33 0.74
C LEU A 117 1.49 -3.83 0.59
N LEU A 118 1.28 -4.29 -0.62
CA LEU A 118 1.32 -5.70 -0.97
C LEU A 118 2.55 -6.02 -1.81
N ASP A 119 3.00 -5.06 -2.61
CA ASP A 119 4.18 -5.25 -3.44
C ASP A 119 4.74 -3.88 -3.88
N ILE A 120 6.00 -3.87 -4.22
CA ILE A 120 6.71 -2.70 -4.73
C ILE A 120 7.48 -3.14 -5.97
N LYS A 121 7.30 -2.42 -7.05
CA LYS A 121 7.97 -2.75 -8.32
C LYS A 121 8.81 -1.62 -8.86
#